data_5cb966e34578020b59d090000b6f5e6c
#
_entry.id   5cb966e34578020b59d090000b6f5e6c
#
_cell.length_a   1.000
_cell.length_b   1.000
_cell.length_c   1.000
_cell.angle_alpha   90.00
_cell.angle_beta   90.00
_cell.angle_gamma   90.00
#
_symmetry.space_group_name_H-M   'P 1'
#
loop_
_entity.id
_entity.type
_entity.pdbx_description
1 polymer ?
#
loop_
_entity_poly.entity_id
_entity_poly.type
_entity_poly.pdbx_seq_one_letter_code
_entity_poly.pdbx_strand_id
1 'polypeptide(L)'
;MLSIFLEHDSPFLGVDFQLPIGTLSAIVGPSGSGKTSVLRAVAGLLTTERSRVSFDKDIWADTGARCFRPAYQRPLGFVSQTFGLFPHLTAAENVGAALTHLRRRERSREAQNCLDIVGIGGLADRRPNELSGGQSQRVAMARALARKPRLLLLDEPFSALDHSTRKRLRVELKRLQDALAMTVLFVTHDLDEAAELSETLVLLRRGKVIQQGPTRELLRRPSTVEAARLMNFVNLAKAKWAGSDASGITLHWGDVLLTAAKGPKSQPDDTIHWTIRTSDVFLVKDNHPNESSLGTILPAKVVEVIEMGSSALVSVIVNNSGGEVLRLQLRPGALHRHHLSKGSSVKIALHAQAMVLLDPSDASLSANRAKSKL
;
A
#
# COMPACT_ATOMS: atom_id res chain seq x y z
N MET A 1 10.88 -1.51 17.20
CA MET A 1 10.82 -1.74 15.75
C MET A 1 10.54 -3.20 15.48
N LEU A 2 9.72 -3.54 14.47
CA LEU A 2 9.65 -4.86 13.85
C LEU A 2 10.63 -4.87 12.68
N SER A 3 11.70 -5.65 12.78
CA SER A 3 12.74 -5.76 11.75
C SER A 3 12.62 -7.11 11.04
N ILE A 4 12.64 -7.11 9.74
CA ILE A 4 12.39 -8.27 8.89
C ILE A 4 13.44 -8.32 7.79
N PHE A 5 14.33 -9.30 7.86
CA PHE A 5 15.25 -9.68 6.79
C PHE A 5 15.00 -11.14 6.44
N LEU A 6 14.69 -11.43 5.18
CA LEU A 6 14.41 -12.78 4.69
C LEU A 6 15.06 -12.96 3.32
N GLU A 7 15.79 -14.07 3.15
CA GLU A 7 16.24 -14.59 1.86
C GLU A 7 15.74 -16.03 1.71
N HIS A 8 15.06 -16.32 0.60
CA HIS A 8 14.46 -17.62 0.32
C HIS A 8 14.35 -17.84 -1.19
N ASP A 9 14.67 -19.03 -1.65
CA ASP A 9 14.72 -19.32 -3.10
C ASP A 9 13.37 -19.76 -3.65
N SER A 10 12.58 -20.51 -2.88
CA SER A 10 11.29 -21.04 -3.36
C SER A 10 10.17 -21.02 -2.29
N PRO A 11 9.23 -20.06 -2.35
CA PRO A 11 9.14 -18.94 -3.29
C PRO A 11 10.23 -17.90 -3.06
N PHE A 12 10.71 -17.29 -4.14
CA PHE A 12 11.77 -16.29 -4.03
C PHE A 12 11.37 -15.12 -3.11
N LEU A 13 12.20 -14.84 -2.12
CA LEU A 13 12.11 -13.67 -1.24
C LEU A 13 13.51 -13.08 -1.04
N GLY A 14 13.61 -11.77 -1.17
CA GLY A 14 14.81 -10.99 -0.85
C GLY A 14 14.37 -9.68 -0.26
N VAL A 15 13.93 -9.70 1.01
CA VAL A 15 13.35 -8.54 1.69
C VAL A 15 14.17 -8.12 2.89
N ASP A 16 14.35 -6.81 3.03
CA ASP A 16 14.96 -6.18 4.20
C ASP A 16 14.24 -4.86 4.47
N PHE A 17 13.49 -4.80 5.57
CA PHE A 17 12.75 -3.61 5.97
C PHE A 17 12.41 -3.60 7.45
N GLN A 18 12.04 -2.40 7.94
CA GLN A 18 11.68 -2.17 9.34
C GLN A 18 10.37 -1.42 9.44
N LEU A 19 9.56 -1.77 10.44
CA LEU A 19 8.26 -1.18 10.71
C LEU A 19 8.19 -0.63 12.13
N PRO A 20 7.53 0.52 12.36
CA PRO A 20 7.30 1.05 13.70
C PRO A 20 6.43 0.10 14.54
N ILE A 21 6.63 0.12 15.86
CA ILE A 21 5.76 -0.58 16.81
C ILE A 21 4.60 0.34 17.21
N GLY A 22 3.44 -0.26 17.52
CA GLY A 22 2.25 0.49 17.92
C GLY A 22 1.51 1.15 16.76
N THR A 23 1.92 0.87 15.52
CA THR A 23 1.32 1.43 14.30
C THR A 23 0.66 0.35 13.44
N LEU A 24 -0.13 0.79 12.48
CA LEU A 24 -0.73 -0.05 11.46
C LEU A 24 0.10 0.08 10.17
N SER A 25 0.72 -1.01 9.74
CA SER A 25 1.59 -1.07 8.57
C SER A 25 1.02 -2.01 7.51
N ALA A 26 1.20 -1.69 6.23
CA ALA A 26 0.74 -2.50 5.12
C ALA A 26 1.88 -2.98 4.23
N ILE A 27 1.79 -4.21 3.73
CA ILE A 27 2.57 -4.68 2.59
C ILE A 27 1.63 -4.79 1.40
N VAL A 28 1.91 -4.05 0.33
CA VAL A 28 1.10 -4.04 -0.89
C VAL A 28 1.91 -4.57 -2.06
N GLY A 29 1.24 -5.31 -2.92
CA GLY A 29 1.83 -5.82 -4.17
C GLY A 29 0.86 -6.75 -4.90
N PRO A 30 1.12 -7.06 -6.16
CA PRO A 30 0.28 -7.96 -6.95
C PRO A 30 0.23 -9.37 -6.35
N SER A 31 -0.73 -10.17 -6.82
CA SER A 31 -0.80 -11.59 -6.45
C SER A 31 0.50 -12.30 -6.81
N GLY A 32 0.96 -13.20 -5.96
CA GLY A 32 2.24 -13.90 -6.15
C GLY A 32 3.50 -13.08 -5.84
N SER A 33 3.40 -11.85 -5.31
CA SER A 33 4.58 -11.04 -4.97
C SER A 33 5.33 -11.48 -3.71
N GLY A 34 4.82 -12.46 -2.95
CA GLY A 34 5.46 -12.98 -1.74
C GLY A 34 4.91 -12.43 -0.42
N LYS A 35 3.85 -11.61 -0.44
CA LYS A 35 3.26 -10.97 0.76
C LYS A 35 2.90 -11.98 1.86
N THR A 36 2.11 -12.99 1.53
CA THR A 36 1.73 -14.08 2.46
C THR A 36 2.94 -14.84 2.98
N SER A 37 3.96 -15.06 2.14
CA SER A 37 5.19 -15.73 2.55
C SER A 37 5.97 -14.90 3.58
N VAL A 38 6.05 -13.58 3.39
CA VAL A 38 6.63 -12.66 4.41
C VAL A 38 5.86 -12.78 5.73
N LEU A 39 4.52 -12.69 5.72
CA LEU A 39 3.72 -12.84 6.95
C LEU A 39 3.95 -14.18 7.62
N ARG A 40 3.96 -15.29 6.85
CA ARG A 40 4.20 -16.64 7.37
C ARG A 40 5.60 -16.78 7.99
N ALA A 41 6.62 -16.20 7.37
CA ALA A 41 7.98 -16.19 7.93
C ALA A 41 8.03 -15.38 9.23
N VAL A 42 7.41 -14.21 9.30
CA VAL A 42 7.27 -13.41 10.53
C VAL A 42 6.48 -14.17 11.60
N ALA A 43 5.47 -14.92 11.20
CA ALA A 43 4.69 -15.76 12.13
C ALA A 43 5.46 -17.01 12.62
N GLY A 44 6.57 -17.40 11.98
CA GLY A 44 7.29 -18.64 12.28
C GLY A 44 6.62 -19.89 11.68
N LEU A 45 5.81 -19.68 10.63
CA LEU A 45 5.10 -20.71 9.86
C LEU A 45 5.80 -21.06 8.54
N LEU A 46 6.82 -20.30 8.17
CA LEU A 46 7.70 -20.53 7.04
C LEU A 46 9.15 -20.34 7.48
N THR A 47 9.96 -21.36 7.22
CA THR A 47 11.41 -21.32 7.43
C THR A 47 12.08 -20.87 6.13
N THR A 48 13.05 -19.98 6.21
CA THR A 48 13.79 -19.44 5.09
C THR A 48 15.28 -19.76 5.20
N GLU A 49 16.02 -19.76 4.10
CA GLU A 49 17.46 -20.09 4.07
C GLU A 49 18.25 -19.12 4.94
N ARG A 50 17.93 -17.83 4.82
CA ARG A 50 18.51 -16.80 5.69
C ARG A 50 17.40 -15.90 6.21
N SER A 51 17.39 -15.72 7.52
CA SER A 51 16.39 -14.85 8.16
C SER A 51 16.96 -14.14 9.36
N ARG A 52 16.50 -12.91 9.56
CA ARG A 52 16.60 -12.19 10.82
C ARG A 52 15.28 -11.47 11.05
N VAL A 53 14.50 -11.97 11.99
CA VAL A 53 13.21 -11.39 12.39
C VAL A 53 13.27 -11.05 13.86
N SER A 54 13.04 -9.78 14.19
CA SER A 54 12.99 -9.31 15.57
C SER A 54 11.83 -8.35 15.79
N PHE A 55 11.23 -8.43 16.97
CA PHE A 55 10.20 -7.54 17.44
C PHE A 55 10.66 -6.85 18.72
N ASP A 56 10.91 -5.55 18.63
CA ASP A 56 11.56 -4.75 19.68
C ASP A 56 12.97 -5.32 20.01
N LYS A 57 13.18 -5.81 21.23
CA LYS A 57 14.43 -6.44 21.66
C LYS A 57 14.41 -7.97 21.50
N ASP A 58 13.24 -8.54 21.17
CA ASP A 58 13.08 -9.98 21.06
C ASP A 58 13.48 -10.48 19.66
N ILE A 59 14.46 -11.37 19.58
CA ILE A 59 14.83 -12.06 18.33
C ILE A 59 13.95 -13.30 18.19
N TRP A 60 13.21 -13.39 17.09
CA TRP A 60 12.34 -14.51 16.78
C TRP A 60 12.94 -15.51 15.79
N ALA A 61 13.79 -15.02 14.89
CA ALA A 61 14.60 -15.84 14.02
C ALA A 61 15.90 -15.11 13.69
N ASP A 62 17.01 -15.85 13.70
CA ASP A 62 18.31 -15.41 13.22
C ASP A 62 19.10 -16.66 12.81
N THR A 63 19.20 -16.90 11.51
CA THR A 63 19.90 -18.09 10.98
C THR A 63 21.38 -18.05 11.27
N GLY A 64 22.02 -16.87 11.35
CA GLY A 64 23.42 -16.71 11.72
C GLY A 64 23.68 -17.12 13.17
N ALA A 65 22.77 -16.78 14.07
CA ALA A 65 22.83 -17.16 15.49
C ALA A 65 22.16 -18.52 15.78
N ARG A 66 21.69 -19.26 14.77
CA ARG A 66 20.94 -20.51 14.92
C ARG A 66 19.74 -20.39 15.86
N CYS A 67 19.10 -19.23 15.89
CA CYS A 67 17.92 -18.94 16.69
C CYS A 67 16.66 -19.07 15.84
N PHE A 68 15.70 -19.89 16.27
CA PHE A 68 14.38 -19.98 15.67
C PHE A 68 13.33 -20.22 16.75
N ARG A 69 12.46 -19.21 16.94
CA ARG A 69 11.33 -19.32 17.85
C ARG A 69 10.11 -19.77 17.05
N PRO A 70 9.52 -20.93 17.33
CA PRO A 70 8.34 -21.43 16.59
C PRO A 70 7.11 -20.54 16.84
N ALA A 71 6.12 -20.61 15.95
CA ALA A 71 4.94 -19.73 15.95
C ALA A 71 4.21 -19.66 17.31
N TYR A 72 4.05 -20.80 18.00
CA TYR A 72 3.35 -20.85 19.30
C TYR A 72 4.06 -20.13 20.44
N GLN A 73 5.36 -19.85 20.30
CA GLN A 73 6.17 -19.09 21.26
C GLN A 73 6.27 -17.59 20.91
N ARG A 74 5.84 -17.18 19.72
CA ARG A 74 5.82 -15.76 19.34
C ARG A 74 4.58 -15.09 19.92
N PRO A 75 4.69 -13.92 20.58
CA PRO A 75 3.55 -13.19 21.14
C PRO A 75 2.77 -12.44 20.04
N LEU A 76 2.22 -13.18 19.08
CA LEU A 76 1.50 -12.65 17.94
C LEU A 76 0.14 -13.33 17.72
N GLY A 77 -0.78 -12.61 17.09
CA GLY A 77 -2.01 -13.13 16.50
C GLY A 77 -1.85 -13.22 14.99
N PHE A 78 -2.39 -14.27 14.37
CA PHE A 78 -2.37 -14.45 12.93
C PHE A 78 -3.78 -14.77 12.41
N VAL A 79 -4.24 -13.99 11.42
CA VAL A 79 -5.49 -14.23 10.70
C VAL A 79 -5.14 -14.50 9.24
N SER A 80 -5.40 -15.71 8.79
CA SER A 80 -5.19 -16.11 7.40
C SER A 80 -6.35 -15.65 6.51
N GLN A 81 -6.12 -15.60 5.20
CA GLN A 81 -7.09 -15.20 4.19
C GLN A 81 -8.38 -16.03 4.24
N THR A 82 -8.30 -17.32 4.59
CA THR A 82 -9.44 -18.22 4.73
C THR A 82 -9.99 -18.28 6.16
N PHE A 83 -9.54 -17.37 7.05
CA PHE A 83 -9.88 -17.28 8.47
C PHE A 83 -9.45 -18.50 9.31
N GLY A 84 -9.35 -19.67 8.73
CA GLY A 84 -8.91 -20.91 9.39
C GLY A 84 -9.75 -21.28 10.62
N LEU A 85 -11.06 -21.05 10.59
CA LEU A 85 -11.96 -21.44 11.68
C LEU A 85 -12.19 -22.94 11.66
N PHE A 86 -12.31 -23.53 12.85
CA PHE A 86 -12.68 -24.93 13.03
C PHE A 86 -14.19 -25.10 12.73
N PRO A 87 -14.59 -25.83 11.67
CA PRO A 87 -15.97 -25.85 11.21
C PRO A 87 -16.94 -26.57 12.18
N HIS A 88 -16.42 -27.44 13.02
CA HIS A 88 -17.18 -28.21 14.00
C HIS A 88 -17.34 -27.49 15.35
N LEU A 89 -16.64 -26.38 15.58
CA LEU A 89 -16.69 -25.57 16.78
C LEU A 89 -17.58 -24.33 16.58
N THR A 90 -18.25 -23.89 17.65
CA THR A 90 -18.97 -22.61 17.67
C THR A 90 -17.98 -21.43 17.63
N ALA A 91 -18.49 -20.20 17.49
CA ALA A 91 -17.68 -19.00 17.54
C ALA A 91 -16.93 -18.88 18.88
N ALA A 92 -17.59 -19.09 20.00
CA ALA A 92 -16.98 -19.07 21.33
C ALA A 92 -15.93 -20.19 21.50
N GLU A 93 -16.20 -21.38 21.01
CA GLU A 93 -15.25 -22.50 21.06
C GLU A 93 -14.04 -22.26 20.15
N ASN A 94 -14.22 -21.64 18.98
CA ASN A 94 -13.11 -21.22 18.12
C ASN A 94 -12.17 -20.25 18.84
N VAL A 95 -12.72 -19.23 19.53
CA VAL A 95 -11.92 -18.29 20.34
C VAL A 95 -11.30 -19.01 21.52
N GLY A 96 -12.07 -19.88 22.21
CA GLY A 96 -11.60 -20.69 23.32
C GLY A 96 -10.43 -21.61 22.98
N ALA A 97 -10.31 -22.06 21.73
CA ALA A 97 -9.18 -22.87 21.27
C ALA A 97 -7.82 -22.16 21.40
N ALA A 98 -7.79 -20.83 21.42
CA ALA A 98 -6.58 -20.05 21.68
C ALA A 98 -6.26 -19.89 23.19
N LEU A 99 -7.18 -20.23 24.08
CA LEU A 99 -7.15 -20.02 25.52
C LEU A 99 -6.98 -21.32 26.33
N THR A 100 -6.26 -22.28 25.78
CA THR A 100 -6.09 -23.63 26.39
C THR A 100 -5.39 -23.61 27.75
N HIS A 101 -4.67 -22.53 28.07
CA HIS A 101 -4.01 -22.31 29.35
C HIS A 101 -4.98 -21.92 30.48
N LEU A 102 -6.22 -21.52 30.15
CA LEU A 102 -7.26 -21.17 31.11
C LEU A 102 -8.15 -22.36 31.48
N ARG A 103 -8.70 -22.33 32.69
CA ARG A 103 -9.72 -23.28 33.13
C ARG A 103 -11.03 -23.08 32.32
N ARG A 104 -11.84 -24.10 32.20
CA ARG A 104 -13.06 -24.12 31.32
C ARG A 104 -13.97 -22.88 31.54
N ARG A 105 -14.28 -22.53 32.79
CA ARG A 105 -15.16 -21.37 33.09
C ARG A 105 -14.53 -20.04 32.70
N GLU A 106 -13.24 -19.84 33.02
CA GLU A 106 -12.48 -18.66 32.65
C GLU A 106 -12.33 -18.51 31.13
N ARG A 107 -12.08 -19.63 30.45
CA ARG A 107 -11.97 -19.73 28.99
C ARG A 107 -13.25 -19.28 28.31
N SER A 108 -14.43 -19.78 28.77
CA SER A 108 -15.72 -19.40 28.23
C SER A 108 -16.00 -17.90 28.41
N ARG A 109 -15.70 -17.36 29.58
CA ARG A 109 -15.87 -15.93 29.88
C ARG A 109 -14.94 -15.07 29.01
N GLU A 110 -13.67 -15.42 28.89
CA GLU A 110 -12.71 -14.66 28.10
C GLU A 110 -13.00 -14.78 26.60
N ALA A 111 -13.47 -15.93 26.12
CA ALA A 111 -13.92 -16.08 24.75
C ALA A 111 -15.11 -15.18 24.43
N GLN A 112 -16.08 -15.07 25.35
CA GLN A 112 -17.22 -14.14 25.22
C GLN A 112 -16.73 -12.68 25.17
N ASN A 113 -15.84 -12.30 26.09
CA ASN A 113 -15.27 -10.94 26.11
C ASN A 113 -14.58 -10.59 24.78
N CYS A 114 -13.82 -11.54 24.19
CA CYS A 114 -13.17 -11.32 22.90
C CYS A 114 -14.18 -11.15 21.76
N LEU A 115 -15.29 -11.90 21.77
CA LEU A 115 -16.37 -11.73 20.79
C LEU A 115 -17.10 -10.39 20.96
N ASP A 116 -17.28 -9.94 22.19
CA ASP A 116 -17.88 -8.61 22.49
C ASP A 116 -16.99 -7.48 21.98
N ILE A 117 -15.65 -7.57 22.16
CA ILE A 117 -14.67 -6.59 21.67
C ILE A 117 -14.79 -6.40 20.14
N VAL A 118 -15.03 -7.48 19.40
CA VAL A 118 -15.18 -7.41 17.93
C VAL A 118 -16.66 -7.26 17.49
N GLY A 119 -17.57 -7.01 18.43
CA GLY A 119 -18.97 -6.66 18.19
C GLY A 119 -19.86 -7.81 17.67
N ILE A 120 -19.56 -9.06 18.04
CA ILE A 120 -20.33 -10.26 17.65
C ILE A 120 -20.64 -11.19 18.83
N GLY A 121 -20.68 -10.67 20.06
CA GLY A 121 -20.96 -11.47 21.26
C GLY A 121 -22.28 -12.24 21.23
N GLY A 122 -23.32 -11.70 20.58
CA GLY A 122 -24.60 -12.39 20.38
C GLY A 122 -24.57 -13.57 19.42
N LEU A 123 -23.42 -13.87 18.79
CA LEU A 123 -23.24 -14.97 17.85
C LEU A 123 -22.35 -16.09 18.42
N ALA A 124 -22.10 -16.11 19.74
CA ALA A 124 -21.15 -17.00 20.40
C ALA A 124 -21.42 -18.50 20.12
N ASP A 125 -22.69 -18.88 20.03
CA ASP A 125 -23.12 -20.27 19.82
C ASP A 125 -23.25 -20.68 18.36
N ARG A 126 -23.03 -19.74 17.39
CA ARG A 126 -23.09 -20.03 15.96
C ARG A 126 -21.83 -20.73 15.48
N ARG A 127 -21.99 -21.65 14.53
CA ARG A 127 -20.88 -22.31 13.82
C ARG A 127 -20.46 -21.52 12.58
N PRO A 128 -19.26 -21.73 12.05
CA PRO A 128 -18.75 -21.00 10.88
C PRO A 128 -19.66 -21.04 9.65
N ASN A 129 -20.37 -22.14 9.41
CA ASN A 129 -21.32 -22.28 8.30
C ASN A 129 -22.63 -21.49 8.49
N GLU A 130 -22.89 -20.99 9.69
CA GLU A 130 -24.05 -20.14 10.02
C GLU A 130 -23.69 -18.64 10.07
N LEU A 131 -22.42 -18.30 9.79
CA LEU A 131 -21.89 -16.95 9.85
C LEU A 131 -21.65 -16.39 8.43
N SER A 132 -21.88 -15.09 8.26
CA SER A 132 -21.42 -14.39 7.06
C SER A 132 -19.88 -14.31 7.00
N GLY A 133 -19.31 -14.02 5.84
CA GLY A 133 -17.86 -13.85 5.70
C GLY A 133 -17.28 -12.83 6.68
N GLY A 134 -17.94 -11.66 6.84
CA GLY A 134 -17.51 -10.64 7.80
C GLY A 134 -17.64 -11.09 9.27
N GLN A 135 -18.67 -11.89 9.61
CA GLN A 135 -18.80 -12.46 10.95
C GLN A 135 -17.73 -13.50 11.22
N SER A 136 -17.46 -14.38 10.26
CA SER A 136 -16.36 -15.37 10.34
C SER A 136 -15.00 -14.70 10.53
N GLN A 137 -14.75 -13.61 9.81
CA GLN A 137 -13.55 -12.81 9.98
C GLN A 137 -13.43 -12.25 11.41
N ARG A 138 -14.50 -11.70 11.96
CA ARG A 138 -14.52 -11.19 13.34
C ARG A 138 -14.25 -12.29 14.36
N VAL A 139 -14.78 -13.48 14.18
CA VAL A 139 -14.44 -14.65 15.02
C VAL A 139 -12.96 -14.96 14.94
N ALA A 140 -12.37 -14.96 13.74
CA ALA A 140 -10.93 -15.19 13.57
C ALA A 140 -10.08 -14.08 14.23
N MET A 141 -10.52 -12.81 14.14
CA MET A 141 -9.88 -11.70 14.84
C MET A 141 -9.99 -11.87 16.37
N ALA A 142 -11.18 -12.19 16.90
CA ALA A 142 -11.37 -12.45 18.34
C ALA A 142 -10.43 -13.56 18.83
N ARG A 143 -10.31 -14.66 18.06
CA ARG A 143 -9.39 -15.76 18.35
C ARG A 143 -7.92 -15.30 18.35
N ALA A 144 -7.54 -14.47 17.38
CA ALA A 144 -6.17 -13.94 17.30
C ALA A 144 -5.85 -12.99 18.46
N LEU A 145 -6.84 -12.19 18.90
CA LEU A 145 -6.71 -11.25 20.02
C LEU A 145 -6.78 -11.90 21.40
N ALA A 146 -7.35 -13.09 21.52
CA ALA A 146 -7.59 -13.76 22.79
C ALA A 146 -6.32 -13.96 23.64
N ARG A 147 -5.16 -14.14 22.99
CA ARG A 147 -3.86 -14.26 23.66
C ARG A 147 -3.19 -12.92 23.97
N LYS A 148 -3.88 -11.79 23.77
CA LYS A 148 -3.38 -10.42 23.98
C LYS A 148 -2.04 -10.20 23.27
N PRO A 149 -1.97 -10.39 21.95
CA PRO A 149 -0.73 -10.35 21.19
C PRO A 149 -0.17 -8.91 21.15
N ARG A 150 1.17 -8.80 21.05
CA ARG A 150 1.85 -7.51 20.80
C ARG A 150 1.88 -7.15 19.31
N LEU A 151 1.73 -8.15 18.43
CA LEU A 151 1.70 -8.03 16.97
C LEU A 151 0.52 -8.82 16.41
N LEU A 152 -0.28 -8.16 15.58
CA LEU A 152 -1.35 -8.81 14.81
C LEU A 152 -0.97 -8.85 13.32
N LEU A 153 -0.96 -10.03 12.75
CA LEU A 153 -0.67 -10.30 11.34
C LEU A 153 -1.98 -10.67 10.63
N LEU A 154 -2.30 -9.94 9.55
CA LEU A 154 -3.54 -10.13 8.80
C LEU A 154 -3.23 -10.38 7.31
N ASP A 155 -3.64 -11.54 6.81
CA ASP A 155 -3.44 -11.95 5.42
C ASP A 155 -4.70 -11.67 4.59
N GLU A 156 -4.67 -10.63 3.76
CA GLU A 156 -5.79 -10.14 2.93
C GLU A 156 -7.12 -10.04 3.68
N PRO A 157 -7.17 -9.29 4.80
CA PRO A 157 -8.30 -9.38 5.73
C PRO A 157 -9.64 -8.90 5.15
N PHE A 158 -9.65 -8.20 4.03
CA PHE A 158 -10.87 -7.62 3.47
C PHE A 158 -11.27 -8.19 2.10
N SER A 159 -10.51 -9.15 1.55
CA SER A 159 -10.67 -9.64 0.18
C SER A 159 -11.99 -10.36 -0.08
N ALA A 160 -12.53 -11.07 0.93
CA ALA A 160 -13.76 -11.89 0.81
C ALA A 160 -15.05 -11.12 1.14
N LEU A 161 -15.01 -9.79 1.29
CA LEU A 161 -16.12 -8.99 1.79
C LEU A 161 -16.72 -8.09 0.71
N ASP A 162 -18.04 -7.84 0.83
CA ASP A 162 -18.71 -6.81 0.06
C ASP A 162 -18.20 -5.40 0.44
N HIS A 163 -18.42 -4.42 -0.43
CA HIS A 163 -17.90 -3.06 -0.28
C HIS A 163 -18.33 -2.38 1.03
N SER A 164 -19.58 -2.56 1.46
CA SER A 164 -20.13 -1.90 2.64
C SER A 164 -19.54 -2.48 3.93
N THR A 165 -19.47 -3.80 4.02
CA THR A 165 -18.88 -4.56 5.14
C THR A 165 -17.38 -4.29 5.23
N ARG A 166 -16.68 -4.22 4.10
CA ARG A 166 -15.24 -3.90 4.02
C ARG A 166 -14.95 -2.53 4.66
N LYS A 167 -15.68 -1.48 4.25
CA LYS A 167 -15.50 -0.13 4.80
C LYS A 167 -15.72 -0.09 6.32
N ARG A 168 -16.76 -0.76 6.81
CA ARG A 168 -17.08 -0.82 8.24
C ARG A 168 -15.97 -1.54 9.03
N LEU A 169 -15.47 -2.67 8.53
CA LEU A 169 -14.42 -3.44 9.20
C LEU A 169 -13.07 -2.72 9.22
N ARG A 170 -12.75 -1.92 8.21
CA ARG A 170 -11.55 -1.05 8.21
C ARG A 170 -11.60 -0.07 9.38
N VAL A 171 -12.73 0.64 9.56
CA VAL A 171 -12.91 1.58 10.66
C VAL A 171 -12.80 0.86 12.02
N GLU A 172 -13.38 -0.32 12.15
CA GLU A 172 -13.31 -1.12 13.38
C GLU A 172 -11.88 -1.60 13.67
N LEU A 173 -11.15 -2.06 12.66
CA LEU A 173 -9.73 -2.47 12.82
C LEU A 173 -8.88 -1.30 13.32
N LYS A 174 -9.07 -0.10 12.75
CA LYS A 174 -8.34 1.09 13.21
C LYS A 174 -8.68 1.44 14.66
N ARG A 175 -9.97 1.42 15.04
CA ARG A 175 -10.40 1.65 16.42
C ARG A 175 -9.82 0.63 17.40
N LEU A 176 -9.80 -0.65 17.03
CA LEU A 176 -9.22 -1.71 17.86
C LEU A 176 -7.72 -1.53 18.02
N GLN A 177 -7.01 -1.16 16.95
CA GLN A 177 -5.58 -0.90 17.00
C GLN A 177 -5.26 0.28 17.90
N ASP A 178 -6.01 1.39 17.80
CA ASP A 178 -5.86 2.58 18.64
C ASP A 178 -6.15 2.26 20.12
N ALA A 179 -7.23 1.52 20.39
CA ALA A 179 -7.64 1.18 21.77
C ALA A 179 -6.66 0.23 22.47
N LEU A 180 -6.04 -0.69 21.73
CA LEU A 180 -5.12 -1.70 22.27
C LEU A 180 -3.66 -1.30 22.15
N ALA A 181 -3.33 -0.16 21.52
CA ALA A 181 -1.98 0.30 21.18
C ALA A 181 -1.12 -0.82 20.56
N MET A 182 -1.75 -1.66 19.73
CA MET A 182 -1.18 -2.88 19.18
C MET A 182 -0.46 -2.59 17.86
N THR A 183 0.62 -3.30 17.59
CA THR A 183 1.24 -3.30 16.26
C THR A 183 0.43 -4.18 15.32
N VAL A 184 0.06 -3.67 14.16
CA VAL A 184 -0.67 -4.43 13.13
C VAL A 184 0.12 -4.42 11.83
N LEU A 185 0.34 -5.59 11.26
CA LEU A 185 0.88 -5.75 9.91
C LEU A 185 -0.13 -6.52 9.06
N PHE A 186 -0.65 -5.89 8.02
CA PHE A 186 -1.54 -6.56 7.09
C PHE A 186 -0.97 -6.56 5.67
N VAL A 187 -1.38 -7.55 4.89
CA VAL A 187 -1.06 -7.61 3.47
C VAL A 187 -2.33 -7.44 2.65
N THR A 188 -2.22 -6.74 1.55
CA THR A 188 -3.32 -6.52 0.60
C THR A 188 -2.76 -6.31 -0.81
N HIS A 189 -3.61 -6.48 -1.81
CA HIS A 189 -3.34 -6.04 -3.18
C HIS A 189 -4.05 -4.71 -3.50
N ASP A 190 -4.85 -4.18 -2.58
CA ASP A 190 -5.64 -2.96 -2.72
C ASP A 190 -4.89 -1.77 -2.09
N LEU A 191 -4.51 -0.80 -2.94
CA LEU A 191 -3.83 0.43 -2.50
C LEU A 191 -4.74 1.34 -1.67
N ASP A 192 -6.05 1.34 -1.94
CA ASP A 192 -6.99 2.18 -1.20
C ASP A 192 -7.13 1.69 0.25
N GLU A 193 -7.10 0.37 0.47
CA GLU A 193 -7.04 -0.21 1.82
C GLU A 193 -5.79 0.25 2.58
N ALA A 194 -4.64 0.18 1.92
CA ALA A 194 -3.39 0.62 2.53
C ALA A 194 -3.38 2.13 2.79
N ALA A 195 -3.87 2.93 1.83
CA ALA A 195 -3.94 4.38 1.95
C ALA A 195 -4.84 4.85 3.10
N GLU A 196 -5.95 4.14 3.33
CA GLU A 196 -6.93 4.47 4.37
C GLU A 196 -6.46 4.06 5.77
N LEU A 197 -5.78 2.93 5.90
CA LEU A 197 -5.49 2.31 7.18
C LEU A 197 -4.06 2.47 7.66
N SER A 198 -3.07 2.37 6.76
CA SER A 198 -1.69 2.25 7.20
C SER A 198 -0.98 3.58 7.36
N GLU A 199 -0.12 3.64 8.36
CA GLU A 199 0.82 4.73 8.58
C GLU A 199 2.13 4.50 7.80
N THR A 200 2.52 3.24 7.66
CA THR A 200 3.72 2.83 6.90
C THR A 200 3.31 1.82 5.82
N LEU A 201 3.84 2.01 4.63
CA LEU A 201 3.61 1.17 3.47
C LEU A 201 4.91 0.57 2.96
N VAL A 202 4.86 -0.72 2.63
CA VAL A 202 5.92 -1.46 1.93
C VAL A 202 5.36 -1.95 0.60
N LEU A 203 5.95 -1.53 -0.50
CA LEU A 203 5.62 -2.05 -1.83
C LEU A 203 6.48 -3.26 -2.14
N LEU A 204 5.83 -4.40 -2.39
CA LEU A 204 6.47 -5.67 -2.66
C LEU A 204 6.17 -6.15 -4.08
N ARG A 205 7.19 -6.53 -4.83
CA ARG A 205 7.05 -7.15 -6.14
C ARG A 205 8.11 -8.21 -6.37
N ARG A 206 7.69 -9.39 -6.85
CA ARG A 206 8.58 -10.53 -7.14
C ARG A 206 9.53 -10.85 -5.99
N GLY A 207 9.02 -10.87 -4.76
CA GLY A 207 9.79 -11.15 -3.55
C GLY A 207 10.76 -10.05 -3.11
N LYS A 208 10.74 -8.86 -3.73
CA LYS A 208 11.62 -7.73 -3.37
C LYS A 208 10.84 -6.53 -2.89
N VAL A 209 11.40 -5.78 -1.96
CA VAL A 209 10.90 -4.46 -1.57
C VAL A 209 11.27 -3.45 -2.65
N ILE A 210 10.28 -2.84 -3.27
CA ILE A 210 10.46 -1.80 -4.30
C ILE A 210 10.61 -0.43 -3.66
N GLN A 211 9.78 -0.15 -2.66
CA GLN A 211 9.82 1.10 -1.91
C GLN A 211 9.14 0.93 -0.56
N GLN A 212 9.62 1.61 0.48
CA GLN A 212 8.95 1.69 1.78
C GLN A 212 9.00 3.12 2.33
N GLY A 213 8.03 3.46 3.19
CA GLY A 213 8.00 4.75 3.86
C GLY A 213 6.63 5.09 4.42
N PRO A 214 6.46 6.33 4.92
CA PRO A 214 5.16 6.85 5.35
C PRO A 214 4.16 6.76 4.18
N THR A 215 3.00 6.15 4.43
CA THR A 215 2.02 5.83 3.38
C THR A 215 1.63 7.05 2.54
N ARG A 216 1.39 8.20 3.20
CA ARG A 216 0.97 9.42 2.50
C ARG A 216 2.04 9.97 1.56
N GLU A 217 3.30 9.90 1.96
CA GLU A 217 4.43 10.36 1.13
C GLU A 217 4.68 9.41 -0.02
N LEU A 218 4.73 8.12 0.29
CA LEU A 218 5.00 7.07 -0.68
C LEU A 218 3.96 7.07 -1.80
N LEU A 219 2.68 7.16 -1.46
CA LEU A 219 1.59 7.23 -2.43
C LEU A 219 1.62 8.50 -3.30
N ARG A 220 2.27 9.56 -2.87
CA ARG A 220 2.40 10.81 -3.64
C ARG A 220 3.66 10.85 -4.50
N ARG A 221 4.75 10.19 -4.06
CA ARG A 221 6.07 10.29 -4.66
C ARG A 221 6.68 8.91 -4.87
N PRO A 222 6.32 8.21 -5.96
CA PRO A 222 7.04 7.02 -6.37
C PRO A 222 8.50 7.36 -6.63
N SER A 223 9.41 6.49 -6.21
CA SER A 223 10.84 6.66 -6.46
C SER A 223 11.27 6.11 -7.83
N THR A 224 10.58 5.08 -8.32
CA THR A 224 10.93 4.38 -9.56
C THR A 224 9.71 4.22 -10.47
N VAL A 225 9.95 3.92 -11.74
CA VAL A 225 8.89 3.60 -12.71
C VAL A 225 8.07 2.38 -12.24
N GLU A 226 8.73 1.41 -11.62
CA GLU A 226 8.08 0.22 -11.10
C GLU A 226 7.15 0.56 -9.93
N ALA A 227 7.60 1.38 -8.98
CA ALA A 227 6.77 1.88 -7.89
C ALA A 227 5.57 2.68 -8.40
N ALA A 228 5.79 3.58 -9.37
CA ALA A 228 4.73 4.36 -9.98
C ALA A 228 3.65 3.47 -10.63
N ARG A 229 4.06 2.43 -11.36
CA ARG A 229 3.13 1.46 -11.97
C ARG A 229 2.36 0.67 -10.92
N LEU A 230 3.01 0.23 -9.84
CA LEU A 230 2.35 -0.46 -8.73
C LEU A 230 1.32 0.42 -8.02
N MET A 231 1.56 1.72 -8.00
CA MET A 231 0.65 2.72 -7.42
C MET A 231 -0.36 3.30 -8.41
N ASN A 232 -0.55 2.64 -9.57
CA ASN A 232 -1.51 3.03 -10.61
C ASN A 232 -1.30 4.45 -11.18
N PHE A 233 -0.06 4.94 -11.20
CA PHE A 233 0.25 6.16 -11.94
C PHE A 233 0.20 5.86 -13.45
N VAL A 234 -0.76 6.46 -14.13
CA VAL A 234 -1.00 6.23 -15.57
C VAL A 234 -0.28 7.25 -16.46
N ASN A 235 0.03 8.44 -15.94
CA ASN A 235 0.81 9.44 -16.64
C ASN A 235 2.30 9.18 -16.39
N LEU A 236 2.91 8.36 -17.21
CA LEU A 236 4.33 8.04 -17.17
C LEU A 236 4.93 8.43 -18.52
N ALA A 237 5.87 9.36 -18.50
CA ALA A 237 6.50 9.86 -19.72
C ALA A 237 8.02 9.97 -19.55
N LYS A 238 8.73 10.19 -20.66
CA LYS A 238 10.16 10.41 -20.71
C LYS A 238 10.43 11.85 -21.12
N ALA A 239 11.46 12.45 -20.53
CA ALA A 239 11.93 13.76 -20.91
C ALA A 239 13.46 13.80 -20.82
N LYS A 240 14.10 14.72 -21.53
CA LYS A 240 15.52 14.96 -21.41
C LYS A 240 15.81 16.03 -20.39
N TRP A 241 16.82 15.83 -19.58
CA TRP A 241 17.27 16.83 -18.63
C TRP A 241 17.87 18.03 -19.36
N ALA A 242 17.37 19.24 -19.11
CA ALA A 242 17.87 20.49 -19.71
C ALA A 242 18.74 21.30 -18.74
N GLY A 243 18.44 21.28 -17.44
CA GLY A 243 19.17 22.02 -16.44
C GLY A 243 18.46 22.11 -15.11
N SER A 244 19.08 22.77 -14.14
CA SER A 244 18.45 23.08 -12.86
C SER A 244 18.91 24.45 -12.37
N ASP A 245 17.99 25.22 -11.79
CA ASP A 245 18.25 26.54 -11.20
C ASP A 245 17.46 26.69 -9.88
N ALA A 246 17.38 27.92 -9.36
CA ALA A 246 16.66 28.24 -8.13
C ALA A 246 15.14 28.01 -8.25
N SER A 247 14.57 28.01 -9.46
CA SER A 247 13.15 27.80 -9.74
C SER A 247 12.77 26.31 -9.85
N GLY A 248 13.75 25.43 -10.05
CA GLY A 248 13.58 23.99 -10.15
C GLY A 248 14.40 23.32 -11.24
N ILE A 249 13.88 22.19 -11.72
CA ILE A 249 14.51 21.36 -12.75
C ILE A 249 13.77 21.57 -14.06
N THR A 250 14.49 21.91 -15.12
CA THR A 250 13.93 22.05 -16.47
C THR A 250 14.17 20.78 -17.27
N LEU A 251 13.13 20.32 -17.95
CA LEU A 251 13.11 19.12 -18.78
C LEU A 251 12.62 19.45 -20.19
N HIS A 252 13.19 18.81 -21.22
CA HIS A 252 12.67 18.78 -22.58
C HIS A 252 11.78 17.56 -22.78
N TRP A 253 10.48 17.77 -22.99
CA TRP A 253 9.51 16.74 -23.35
C TRP A 253 9.04 16.96 -24.78
N GLY A 254 9.68 16.30 -25.73
CA GLY A 254 9.61 16.75 -27.13
C GLY A 254 10.16 18.15 -27.26
N ASP A 255 9.40 19.06 -27.89
CA ASP A 255 9.73 20.49 -28.01
C ASP A 255 9.16 21.34 -26.85
N VAL A 256 8.60 20.69 -25.83
CA VAL A 256 7.97 21.36 -24.68
C VAL A 256 8.96 21.43 -23.52
N LEU A 257 9.06 22.62 -22.89
CA LEU A 257 9.79 22.80 -21.64
C LEU A 257 8.86 22.57 -20.45
N LEU A 258 9.24 21.64 -19.56
CA LEU A 258 8.56 21.35 -18.30
C LEU A 258 9.43 21.79 -17.14
N THR A 259 8.80 22.25 -16.05
CA THR A 259 9.50 22.56 -14.80
C THR A 259 9.02 21.64 -13.70
N ALA A 260 9.96 20.95 -13.03
CA ALA A 260 9.72 20.14 -11.84
C ALA A 260 10.42 20.76 -10.62
N ALA A 261 9.76 20.73 -9.46
CA ALA A 261 10.29 21.38 -8.26
C ALA A 261 11.51 20.65 -7.65
N LYS A 262 11.55 19.30 -7.76
CA LYS A 262 12.61 18.44 -7.18
C LYS A 262 12.80 17.19 -8.02
N GLY A 263 14.00 16.64 -7.99
CA GLY A 263 14.32 15.38 -8.65
C GLY A 263 15.72 14.86 -8.34
N PRO A 264 16.12 13.73 -8.91
CA PRO A 264 17.47 13.20 -8.79
C PRO A 264 18.48 14.19 -9.42
N LYS A 265 19.72 14.10 -9.00
CA LYS A 265 20.82 14.80 -9.69
C LYS A 265 21.07 14.08 -11.01
N SER A 266 21.03 14.82 -12.11
CA SER A 266 21.25 14.28 -13.46
C SER A 266 22.11 15.25 -14.28
N GLN A 267 22.65 14.76 -15.40
CA GLN A 267 23.45 15.55 -16.33
C GLN A 267 22.61 16.00 -17.53
N PRO A 268 22.99 17.06 -18.22
CA PRO A 268 22.34 17.48 -19.46
C PRO A 268 22.19 16.30 -20.44
N ASP A 269 21.05 16.25 -21.11
CA ASP A 269 20.63 15.20 -22.04
C ASP A 269 20.33 13.80 -21.46
N ASP A 270 20.47 13.59 -20.15
CA ASP A 270 19.99 12.36 -19.51
C ASP A 270 18.51 12.17 -19.74
N THR A 271 18.11 10.94 -20.07
CA THR A 271 16.69 10.57 -20.17
C THR A 271 16.13 10.31 -18.79
N ILE A 272 15.21 11.18 -18.35
CA ILE A 272 14.51 11.08 -17.08
C ILE A 272 13.07 10.59 -17.31
N HIS A 273 12.64 9.66 -16.49
CA HIS A 273 11.22 9.33 -16.40
C HIS A 273 10.54 10.27 -15.42
N TRP A 274 9.34 10.70 -15.75
CA TRP A 274 8.54 11.51 -14.86
C TRP A 274 7.09 11.04 -14.83
N THR A 275 6.40 11.41 -13.78
CA THR A 275 4.99 11.09 -13.60
C THR A 275 4.24 12.23 -12.93
N ILE A 276 2.93 12.26 -13.15
CA ILE A 276 1.99 13.16 -12.50
C ILE A 276 0.66 12.42 -12.31
N ARG A 277 -0.04 12.66 -11.21
CA ARG A 277 -1.36 12.07 -11.00
C ARG A 277 -2.38 12.67 -11.95
N THR A 278 -3.38 11.89 -12.30
CA THR A 278 -4.51 12.37 -13.11
C THR A 278 -5.30 13.49 -12.44
N SER A 279 -5.33 13.50 -11.08
CA SER A 279 -5.94 14.55 -10.26
C SER A 279 -5.16 15.87 -10.24
N ASP A 280 -3.89 15.83 -10.59
CA ASP A 280 -2.95 16.97 -10.49
C ASP A 280 -2.65 17.58 -11.87
N VAL A 281 -3.34 17.11 -12.90
CA VAL A 281 -3.42 17.73 -14.23
C VAL A 281 -4.69 18.54 -14.30
N PHE A 282 -4.56 19.84 -14.48
CA PHE A 282 -5.70 20.78 -14.43
C PHE A 282 -6.10 21.27 -15.80
N LEU A 283 -7.40 21.47 -16.01
CA LEU A 283 -7.93 22.17 -17.17
C LEU A 283 -7.88 23.66 -16.90
N VAL A 284 -7.32 24.42 -17.84
CA VAL A 284 -7.21 25.88 -17.75
C VAL A 284 -8.28 26.52 -18.62
N LYS A 285 -8.98 27.51 -18.07
CA LYS A 285 -9.92 28.35 -18.84
C LYS A 285 -9.14 29.42 -19.60
N ASP A 286 -9.61 29.75 -20.79
CA ASP A 286 -9.12 30.93 -21.49
C ASP A 286 -9.40 32.17 -20.62
N ASN A 287 -8.38 33.04 -20.47
CA ASN A 287 -8.40 34.24 -19.63
C ASN A 287 -8.42 34.01 -18.11
N HIS A 288 -7.72 33.00 -17.62
CA HIS A 288 -7.52 32.86 -16.16
C HIS A 288 -6.61 33.98 -15.64
N PRO A 289 -7.02 34.80 -14.63
CA PRO A 289 -6.28 36.01 -14.22
C PRO A 289 -4.90 35.75 -13.58
N ASN A 290 -4.56 34.49 -13.25
CA ASN A 290 -3.29 34.09 -12.62
C ASN A 290 -2.63 32.91 -13.34
N GLU A 291 -2.43 33.00 -14.66
CA GLU A 291 -1.79 31.92 -15.45
C GLU A 291 -0.41 31.53 -14.91
N SER A 292 0.38 32.53 -14.43
CA SER A 292 1.73 32.28 -13.89
C SER A 292 1.78 31.42 -12.61
N SER A 293 0.69 31.32 -11.85
CA SER A 293 0.61 30.50 -10.64
C SER A 293 0.23 29.03 -10.90
N LEU A 294 -0.24 28.72 -12.10
CA LEU A 294 -0.76 27.39 -12.46
C LEU A 294 0.32 26.39 -12.91
N GLY A 295 1.58 26.81 -13.01
CA GLY A 295 2.68 25.98 -13.52
C GLY A 295 2.82 26.05 -15.05
N THR A 296 3.31 24.97 -15.66
CA THR A 296 3.47 24.92 -17.12
C THR A 296 2.14 24.70 -17.80
N ILE A 297 1.69 25.68 -18.59
CA ILE A 297 0.44 25.60 -19.36
C ILE A 297 0.75 25.10 -20.76
N LEU A 298 0.01 24.08 -21.20
CA LEU A 298 0.25 23.34 -22.43
C LEU A 298 -1.03 23.26 -23.27
N PRO A 299 -0.98 23.62 -24.55
CA PRO A 299 -2.06 23.35 -25.48
C PRO A 299 -2.14 21.85 -25.78
N ALA A 300 -3.35 21.31 -25.77
CA ALA A 300 -3.59 19.90 -25.97
C ALA A 300 -4.89 19.65 -26.72
N LYS A 301 -5.04 18.46 -27.28
CA LYS A 301 -6.24 18.00 -27.96
C LYS A 301 -6.83 16.79 -27.26
N VAL A 302 -8.14 16.81 -26.99
CA VAL A 302 -8.86 15.68 -26.38
C VAL A 302 -8.94 14.53 -27.39
N VAL A 303 -8.50 13.36 -26.98
CA VAL A 303 -8.57 12.13 -27.80
C VAL A 303 -9.65 11.18 -27.32
N GLU A 304 -9.96 11.21 -26.03
CA GLU A 304 -10.95 10.31 -25.45
C GLU A 304 -11.54 10.91 -24.17
N VAL A 305 -12.80 10.63 -23.92
CA VAL A 305 -13.52 10.98 -22.69
C VAL A 305 -14.24 9.72 -22.20
N ILE A 306 -13.96 9.29 -20.96
CA ILE A 306 -14.60 8.15 -20.32
C ILE A 306 -15.29 8.64 -19.05
N GLU A 307 -16.61 8.57 -19.01
CA GLU A 307 -17.38 8.88 -17.81
C GLU A 307 -17.46 7.66 -16.88
N MET A 308 -17.14 7.87 -15.59
CA MET A 308 -17.07 6.83 -14.57
C MET A 308 -17.93 7.25 -13.36
N GLY A 309 -19.23 7.37 -13.52
CA GLY A 309 -20.16 7.73 -12.44
C GLY A 309 -19.81 9.06 -11.75
N SER A 310 -18.99 9.02 -10.70
CA SER A 310 -18.62 10.20 -9.90
C SER A 310 -17.45 11.01 -10.47
N SER A 311 -16.76 10.53 -11.51
CA SER A 311 -15.63 11.18 -12.16
C SER A 311 -15.63 10.93 -13.66
N ALA A 312 -14.79 11.65 -14.38
CA ALA A 312 -14.51 11.38 -15.78
C ALA A 312 -13.00 11.39 -16.02
N LEU A 313 -12.53 10.47 -16.82
CA LEU A 313 -11.16 10.40 -17.27
C LEU A 313 -11.08 10.96 -18.69
N VAL A 314 -10.29 12.02 -18.86
CA VAL A 314 -10.07 12.66 -20.15
C VAL A 314 -8.63 12.39 -20.59
N SER A 315 -8.46 11.79 -21.74
CA SER A 315 -7.16 11.56 -22.37
C SER A 315 -6.87 12.69 -23.36
N VAL A 316 -5.71 13.30 -23.27
CA VAL A 316 -5.30 14.41 -24.16
C VAL A 316 -3.93 14.14 -24.75
N ILE A 317 -3.71 14.57 -25.96
CA ILE A 317 -2.38 14.66 -26.58
C ILE A 317 -1.92 16.11 -26.47
N VAL A 318 -0.76 16.31 -25.83
CA VAL A 318 -0.14 17.62 -25.73
C VAL A 318 0.56 17.95 -27.06
N ASN A 319 0.37 19.18 -27.55
CA ASN A 319 1.02 19.60 -28.76
C ASN A 319 2.55 19.62 -28.56
N ASN A 320 3.29 19.17 -29.56
CA ASN A 320 4.75 19.15 -29.56
C ASN A 320 5.43 18.24 -28.49
N SER A 321 4.67 17.37 -27.81
CA SER A 321 5.21 16.43 -26.83
C SER A 321 5.71 15.09 -27.40
N GLY A 322 5.74 14.97 -28.74
CA GLY A 322 6.04 13.69 -29.40
C GLY A 322 4.83 12.75 -29.48
N GLY A 323 3.62 13.24 -29.24
CA GLY A 323 2.38 12.44 -29.38
C GLY A 323 2.02 11.63 -28.11
N GLU A 324 2.70 11.85 -27.00
CA GLU A 324 2.38 11.16 -25.75
C GLU A 324 1.03 11.62 -25.19
N VAL A 325 0.29 10.65 -24.60
CA VAL A 325 -1.04 10.87 -24.03
C VAL A 325 -0.93 11.13 -22.53
N LEU A 326 -1.47 12.25 -22.08
CA LEU A 326 -1.74 12.51 -20.67
C LEU A 326 -3.21 12.29 -20.36
N ARG A 327 -3.46 11.85 -19.13
CA ARG A 327 -4.82 11.65 -18.60
C ARG A 327 -5.08 12.59 -17.44
N LEU A 328 -6.24 13.19 -17.41
CA LEU A 328 -6.71 14.03 -16.31
C LEU A 328 -8.05 13.53 -15.80
N GLN A 329 -8.25 13.62 -14.50
CA GLN A 329 -9.49 13.24 -13.85
C GLN A 329 -10.31 14.49 -13.54
N LEU A 330 -11.53 14.52 -14.03
CA LEU A 330 -12.46 15.63 -13.84
C LEU A 330 -13.72 15.18 -13.10
N ARG A 331 -14.41 16.13 -12.49
CA ARG A 331 -15.78 15.91 -12.02
C ARG A 331 -16.72 15.94 -13.23
N PRO A 332 -17.81 15.14 -13.28
CA PRO A 332 -18.72 15.10 -14.42
C PRO A 332 -19.24 16.48 -14.83
N GLY A 333 -19.60 17.32 -13.87
CA GLY A 333 -20.05 18.69 -14.14
C GLY A 333 -18.99 19.61 -14.80
N ALA A 334 -17.71 19.24 -14.78
CA ALA A 334 -16.68 19.98 -15.51
C ALA A 334 -16.69 19.63 -17.02
N LEU A 335 -17.02 18.39 -17.39
CA LEU A 335 -17.17 17.99 -18.80
C LEU A 335 -18.22 18.83 -19.48
N HIS A 336 -19.41 18.94 -18.87
CA HIS A 336 -20.53 19.73 -19.45
C HIS A 336 -20.21 21.21 -19.51
N ARG A 337 -19.61 21.78 -18.47
CA ARG A 337 -19.25 23.22 -18.45
C ARG A 337 -18.20 23.61 -19.48
N HIS A 338 -17.29 22.68 -19.81
CA HIS A 338 -16.24 22.93 -20.81
C HIS A 338 -16.56 22.33 -22.18
N HIS A 339 -17.75 21.74 -22.36
CA HIS A 339 -18.18 21.10 -23.61
C HIS A 339 -17.13 20.16 -24.19
N LEU A 340 -16.49 19.35 -23.30
CA LEU A 340 -15.39 18.49 -23.70
C LEU A 340 -15.91 17.29 -24.50
N SER A 341 -15.40 17.15 -25.71
CA SER A 341 -15.63 16.01 -26.58
C SER A 341 -14.35 15.63 -27.31
N LYS A 342 -14.32 14.46 -27.90
CA LYS A 342 -13.18 14.02 -28.72
C LYS A 342 -12.92 15.08 -29.82
N GLY A 343 -11.66 15.52 -29.91
CA GLY A 343 -11.23 16.52 -30.86
C GLY A 343 -11.23 17.97 -30.34
N SER A 344 -11.80 18.22 -29.14
CA SER A 344 -11.77 19.55 -28.52
C SER A 344 -10.35 20.00 -28.25
N SER A 345 -10.04 21.26 -28.55
CA SER A 345 -8.77 21.90 -28.15
C SER A 345 -8.90 22.43 -26.72
N VAL A 346 -7.93 22.15 -25.89
CA VAL A 346 -7.91 22.53 -24.47
C VAL A 346 -6.54 23.04 -24.06
N LYS A 347 -6.48 23.78 -22.98
CA LYS A 347 -5.24 24.09 -22.28
C LYS A 347 -5.22 23.29 -20.98
N ILE A 348 -4.11 22.61 -20.71
CA ILE A 348 -3.86 21.92 -19.43
C ILE A 348 -2.70 22.56 -18.69
N ALA A 349 -2.71 22.51 -17.37
CA ALA A 349 -1.63 22.97 -16.52
C ALA A 349 -1.00 21.82 -15.75
N LEU A 350 0.32 21.79 -15.71
CA LEU A 350 1.13 20.87 -14.92
C LEU A 350 1.88 21.66 -13.83
N HIS A 351 1.53 21.40 -12.59
CA HIS A 351 2.19 22.08 -11.45
C HIS A 351 3.57 21.47 -11.20
N ALA A 352 4.61 22.28 -11.10
CA ALA A 352 5.99 21.85 -10.86
C ALA A 352 6.14 20.98 -9.59
N GLN A 353 5.38 21.28 -8.53
CA GLN A 353 5.38 20.52 -7.28
C GLN A 353 4.68 19.17 -7.37
N ALA A 354 3.77 18.99 -8.31
CA ALA A 354 3.02 17.77 -8.54
C ALA A 354 3.76 16.79 -9.45
N MET A 355 4.70 17.28 -10.25
CA MET A 355 5.55 16.44 -11.09
C MET A 355 6.55 15.69 -10.21
N VAL A 356 6.64 14.39 -10.43
CA VAL A 356 7.59 13.50 -9.74
C VAL A 356 8.57 12.94 -10.77
N LEU A 357 9.84 13.26 -10.59
CA LEU A 357 10.92 12.67 -11.39
C LEU A 357 11.33 11.36 -10.77
N LEU A 358 11.45 10.33 -11.59
CA LEU A 358 11.69 8.96 -11.20
C LEU A 358 13.14 8.59 -11.44
N ASP A 359 13.76 7.85 -10.52
CA ASP A 359 15.10 7.33 -10.71
C ASP A 359 15.14 6.37 -11.88
N PRO A 360 16.12 6.51 -12.79
CA PRO A 360 16.21 5.70 -13.99
C PRO A 360 16.55 4.23 -13.71
N SER A 361 16.98 3.90 -12.49
CA SER A 361 17.56 2.59 -12.19
C SER A 361 16.76 1.77 -11.19
N ASP A 362 16.51 0.52 -11.53
CA ASP A 362 16.39 -0.61 -10.58
C ASP A 362 17.68 -0.78 -9.71
N ALA A 363 18.66 0.12 -9.84
CA ALA A 363 20.00 0.04 -9.27
C ALA A 363 20.10 0.48 -7.80
N SER A 364 19.07 1.03 -7.18
CA SER A 364 19.13 1.47 -5.78
C SER A 364 19.23 0.33 -4.75
N LEU A 365 19.00 -0.92 -5.16
CA LEU A 365 19.16 -2.10 -4.30
C LEU A 365 20.61 -2.59 -4.16
N SER A 366 21.54 -2.13 -5.01
CA SER A 366 22.97 -2.53 -4.96
C SER A 366 23.84 -1.57 -4.12
N ALA A 367 23.45 -0.33 -3.94
CA ALA A 367 24.27 0.69 -3.26
C ALA A 367 24.28 0.55 -1.72
N ASN A 368 23.24 -0.02 -1.12
CA ASN A 368 23.21 -0.25 0.34
C ASN A 368 23.99 -1.51 0.77
N ARG A 369 24.35 -2.40 -0.16
CA ARG A 369 25.21 -3.56 0.14
C ARG A 369 26.69 -3.21 0.41
N ALA A 370 27.17 -2.05 -0.04
CA ALA A 370 28.57 -1.66 0.14
C ALA A 370 28.86 -0.95 1.48
N LYS A 371 27.83 -0.43 2.16
CA LYS A 371 28.00 0.31 3.43
C LYS A 371 27.82 -0.53 4.71
N SER A 372 27.41 -1.79 4.61
CA SER A 372 27.29 -2.68 5.78
C SER A 372 28.44 -3.70 5.92
N LYS A 373 29.55 -3.49 5.19
CA LYS A 373 30.80 -4.30 5.29
C LYS A 373 31.98 -3.45 5.77
N LEU A 374 31.76 -2.57 6.75
CA LEU A 374 32.82 -1.97 7.53
C LEU A 374 32.41 -1.99 9.00
#